data_caf3e64ac1ec47da86d8ff763139235a
#
_entry.id   caf3e64ac1ec47da86d8ff763139235a
#
_cell.length_a   1.000
_cell.length_b   1.000
_cell.length_c   1.000
_cell.angle_alpha   90.00
_cell.angle_beta   90.00
_cell.angle_gamma   90.00
#
_symmetry.space_group_name_H-M   'P 1'
#
loop_
_entity.id
_entity.type
_entity.pdbx_description
1 polymer ?
#
loop_
_entity_poly.entity_id
_entity_poly.type
_entity_poly.pdbx_seq_one_letter_code
_entity_poly.pdbx_strand_id
1 'polypeptide(L)'
;MDVNEKYPLCTYVQNMRICCIGVQRMIRCKQLKEIHIKQHRKYGELIRRKQMSEVIEARNIKLNVEASDWRDSMIKSGQLLVDSEYITKDYIDLTIKCVEENGPYIVIIPGLALSHSRPDVSVKKTGLSLITLSKPVCFDCDNDPVDIVLTLAATDDTFHLEKLQSMAEFISDEDNIEFIKNAKTTEEVAKAINEFEPEE
;
A
#
# COMPACT_ATOMS: atom_id res chain seq x y z
N MET A 1 -8.22 -18.32 27.44
CA MET A 1 -9.04 -17.10 27.42
C MET A 1 -10.11 -17.32 26.38
N ASP A 2 -11.35 -17.38 26.83
CA ASP A 2 -12.48 -17.83 26.04
C ASP A 2 -12.91 -16.74 25.06
N VAL A 3 -13.05 -17.06 23.78
CA VAL A 3 -13.34 -16.10 22.68
C VAL A 3 -14.77 -15.53 22.80
N ASN A 4 -15.59 -16.09 23.67
CA ASN A 4 -16.99 -15.76 23.86
C ASN A 4 -17.27 -14.49 24.71
N GLU A 5 -16.27 -13.95 25.42
CA GLU A 5 -16.48 -12.75 26.25
C GLU A 5 -16.39 -11.42 25.48
N LYS A 6 -15.93 -11.42 24.24
CA LYS A 6 -15.66 -10.19 23.48
C LYS A 6 -16.78 -9.75 22.53
N TYR A 7 -17.79 -10.61 22.28
CA TYR A 7 -18.87 -10.29 21.34
C TYR A 7 -20.23 -10.83 21.84
N PRO A 8 -21.03 -10.05 22.55
CA PRO A 8 -22.33 -10.49 23.10
C PRO A 8 -23.42 -10.77 22.05
N LEU A 9 -23.11 -10.68 20.75
CA LEU A 9 -24.06 -10.89 19.66
C LEU A 9 -24.25 -12.36 19.26
N CYS A 10 -23.38 -13.27 19.76
CA CYS A 10 -23.48 -14.69 19.39
C CYS A 10 -24.60 -15.43 20.15
N THR A 11 -25.02 -14.93 21.31
CA THR A 11 -26.11 -15.50 22.11
C THR A 11 -27.50 -15.22 21.54
N TYR A 12 -27.66 -14.19 20.70
CA TYR A 12 -28.98 -13.85 20.12
C TYR A 12 -29.42 -14.85 19.03
N VAL A 13 -28.47 -15.51 18.36
CA VAL A 13 -28.76 -16.48 17.28
C VAL A 13 -29.25 -17.83 17.83
N GLN A 14 -28.84 -18.23 19.04
CA GLN A 14 -29.28 -19.48 19.66
C GLN A 14 -30.74 -19.43 20.17
N ASN A 15 -31.21 -18.25 20.61
CA ASN A 15 -32.60 -18.09 21.10
C ASN A 15 -33.63 -17.96 19.96
N MET A 16 -33.22 -17.78 18.70
CA MET A 16 -34.14 -17.70 17.56
C MET A 16 -34.65 -19.07 17.07
N ARG A 17 -34.14 -20.20 17.59
CA ARG A 17 -34.60 -21.55 17.20
C ARG A 17 -35.96 -21.95 17.77
N ILE A 18 -36.50 -21.23 18.73
CA ILE A 18 -37.72 -21.65 19.48
C ILE A 18 -39.01 -20.94 19.02
N CYS A 19 -38.96 -19.97 18.10
CA CYS A 19 -40.12 -19.13 17.80
C CYS A 19 -40.66 -19.22 16.37
N CYS A 20 -40.47 -20.30 15.63
CA CYS A 20 -41.02 -20.46 14.26
C CYS A 20 -42.20 -21.39 14.21
N ILE A 21 -43.38 -20.89 14.60
CA ILE A 21 -44.67 -21.52 14.27
C ILE A 21 -45.41 -20.55 13.31
N GLY A 22 -45.53 -20.96 12.03
CA GLY A 22 -46.32 -20.28 11.01
C GLY A 22 -45.53 -19.76 9.82
N VAL A 23 -46.03 -20.02 8.60
CA VAL A 23 -45.41 -19.68 7.31
C VAL A 23 -45.10 -18.17 7.17
N GLN A 24 -45.92 -17.28 7.69
CA GLN A 24 -45.67 -15.83 7.68
C GLN A 24 -44.49 -15.40 8.56
N ARG A 25 -44.22 -16.12 9.67
CA ARG A 25 -43.03 -15.89 10.50
C ARG A 25 -41.76 -16.39 9.81
N MET A 26 -41.85 -17.44 8.98
CA MET A 26 -40.70 -17.96 8.23
C MET A 26 -40.21 -17.01 7.15
N ILE A 27 -41.13 -16.30 6.45
CA ILE A 27 -40.78 -15.31 5.42
C ILE A 27 -40.08 -14.11 6.07
N ARG A 28 -40.63 -13.63 7.20
CA ARG A 28 -40.00 -12.52 7.96
C ARG A 28 -38.64 -12.89 8.54
N CYS A 29 -38.44 -14.16 8.93
CA CYS A 29 -37.16 -14.67 9.40
C CYS A 29 -36.13 -14.81 8.26
N LYS A 30 -36.54 -15.18 7.04
CA LYS A 30 -35.67 -15.19 5.85
C LYS A 30 -35.21 -13.80 5.46
N GLN A 31 -36.14 -12.83 5.42
CA GLN A 31 -35.81 -11.43 5.13
C GLN A 31 -34.89 -10.82 6.18
N LEU A 32 -35.10 -11.10 7.47
CA LEU A 32 -34.21 -10.63 8.53
C LEU A 32 -32.81 -11.28 8.44
N LYS A 33 -32.71 -12.56 8.05
CA LYS A 33 -31.44 -13.22 7.79
C LYS A 33 -30.70 -12.61 6.60
N GLU A 34 -31.39 -12.31 5.49
CA GLU A 34 -30.78 -11.67 4.33
C GLU A 34 -30.30 -10.25 4.64
N ILE A 35 -31.09 -9.47 5.40
CA ILE A 35 -30.69 -8.14 5.87
C ILE A 35 -29.47 -8.25 6.78
N HIS A 36 -29.45 -9.21 7.69
CA HIS A 36 -28.33 -9.45 8.60
C HIS A 36 -27.06 -9.87 7.85
N ILE A 37 -27.18 -10.76 6.86
CA ILE A 37 -26.07 -11.19 6.01
C ILE A 37 -25.54 -10.01 5.17
N LYS A 38 -26.43 -9.18 4.59
CA LYS A 38 -26.04 -7.99 3.84
C LYS A 38 -25.35 -6.94 4.74
N GLN A 39 -25.86 -6.75 5.97
CA GLN A 39 -25.21 -5.86 6.94
C GLN A 39 -23.85 -6.40 7.40
N HIS A 40 -23.72 -7.70 7.66
CA HIS A 40 -22.43 -8.31 8.01
C HIS A 40 -21.43 -8.25 6.86
N ARG A 41 -21.86 -8.45 5.61
CA ARG A 41 -21.01 -8.24 4.44
C ARG A 41 -20.54 -6.79 4.33
N LYS A 42 -21.48 -5.84 4.40
CA LYS A 42 -21.19 -4.41 4.35
C LYS A 42 -20.29 -3.97 5.52
N TYR A 43 -20.48 -4.53 6.72
CA TYR A 43 -19.64 -4.25 7.90
C TYR A 43 -18.28 -4.91 7.78
N GLY A 44 -18.21 -6.12 7.23
CA GLY A 44 -16.97 -6.81 6.90
C GLY A 44 -16.15 -6.09 5.83
N GLU A 45 -16.80 -5.59 4.78
CA GLU A 45 -16.18 -4.75 3.76
C GLU A 45 -15.74 -3.39 4.33
N LEU A 46 -16.54 -2.79 5.23
CA LEU A 46 -16.17 -1.53 5.89
C LEU A 46 -14.98 -1.71 6.87
N ILE A 47 -14.94 -2.84 7.58
CA ILE A 47 -13.81 -3.20 8.46
C ILE A 47 -12.58 -3.54 7.60
N ARG A 48 -12.76 -4.28 6.50
CA ARG A 48 -11.67 -4.59 5.57
C ARG A 48 -11.12 -3.31 4.90
N ARG A 49 -11.98 -2.35 4.50
CA ARG A 49 -11.56 -1.03 4.02
C ARG A 49 -10.88 -0.19 5.10
N LYS A 50 -11.26 -0.31 6.36
CA LYS A 50 -10.68 0.44 7.48
C LYS A 50 -9.42 -0.20 8.04
N GLN A 51 -9.17 -1.49 7.76
CA GLN A 51 -7.94 -2.23 8.10
C GLN A 51 -6.92 -2.28 6.95
N MET A 52 -7.30 -1.90 5.73
CA MET A 52 -6.33 -1.57 4.70
C MET A 52 -5.71 -0.22 5.08
N SER A 53 -4.64 -0.25 5.86
CA SER A 53 -3.76 0.91 5.98
C SER A 53 -3.45 1.38 4.56
N GLU A 54 -3.66 2.66 4.29
CA GLU A 54 -3.30 3.27 3.01
C GLU A 54 -1.93 2.76 2.56
N VAL A 55 -1.84 2.33 1.32
CA VAL A 55 -0.58 1.84 0.75
C VAL A 55 0.42 2.98 0.74
N ILE A 56 -0.06 4.18 0.37
CA ILE A 56 0.72 5.41 0.36
C ILE A 56 -0.16 6.60 0.81
N GLU A 57 0.38 7.46 1.66
CA GLU A 57 -0.25 8.72 2.02
C GLU A 57 0.15 9.83 1.03
N ALA A 58 -0.78 10.74 0.70
CA ALA A 58 -0.50 11.84 -0.24
C ALA A 58 0.68 12.71 0.19
N ARG A 59 0.93 12.88 1.50
CA ARG A 59 2.10 13.60 2.02
C ARG A 59 3.45 12.92 1.72
N ASN A 60 3.42 11.63 1.41
CA ASN A 60 4.60 10.84 1.02
C ASN A 60 4.79 10.80 -0.51
N ILE A 61 4.07 11.66 -1.24
CA ILE A 61 4.19 11.81 -2.69
C ILE A 61 4.68 13.22 -3.00
N LYS A 62 5.58 13.34 -3.97
CA LYS A 62 6.01 14.64 -4.49
C LYS A 62 6.23 14.58 -5.99
N LEU A 63 5.62 15.50 -6.73
CA LEU A 63 5.67 15.54 -8.19
C LEU A 63 6.69 16.59 -8.68
N ASN A 64 7.27 16.32 -9.86
CA ASN A 64 8.20 17.22 -10.55
C ASN A 64 9.42 17.63 -9.71
N VAL A 65 10.04 16.69 -9.02
CA VAL A 65 11.21 16.91 -8.17
C VAL A 65 12.46 17.03 -9.05
N GLU A 66 13.27 18.06 -8.84
CA GLU A 66 14.62 18.10 -9.43
C GLU A 66 15.55 17.17 -8.63
N ALA A 67 16.34 16.37 -9.34
CA ALA A 67 17.41 15.57 -8.77
C ALA A 67 18.66 15.68 -9.63
N SER A 68 19.84 15.79 -9.01
CA SER A 68 21.12 15.92 -9.70
C SER A 68 21.59 14.59 -10.29
N ASP A 69 21.29 13.49 -9.62
CA ASP A 69 21.68 12.13 -9.95
C ASP A 69 20.77 11.11 -9.25
N TRP A 70 21.05 9.82 -9.45
CA TRP A 70 20.26 8.75 -8.86
C TRP A 70 20.33 8.72 -7.32
N ARG A 71 21.47 9.08 -6.69
CA ARG A 71 21.60 9.14 -5.23
C ARG A 71 20.71 10.23 -4.65
N ASP A 72 20.76 11.41 -5.25
CA ASP A 72 19.93 12.56 -4.84
C ASP A 72 18.43 12.23 -5.01
N SER A 73 18.05 11.50 -6.06
CA SER A 73 16.67 11.07 -6.25
C SER A 73 16.21 10.10 -5.15
N MET A 74 17.04 9.13 -4.76
CA MET A 74 16.76 8.21 -3.65
C MET A 74 16.68 8.96 -2.31
N ILE A 75 17.59 9.91 -2.05
CA ILE A 75 17.55 10.74 -0.85
C ILE A 75 16.24 11.52 -0.77
N LYS A 76 15.81 12.15 -1.85
CA LYS A 76 14.58 12.95 -1.90
C LYS A 76 13.32 12.11 -1.74
N SER A 77 13.28 10.92 -2.31
CA SER A 77 12.19 9.97 -2.11
C SER A 77 12.14 9.48 -0.66
N GLY A 78 13.27 9.02 -0.11
CA GLY A 78 13.36 8.54 1.27
C GLY A 78 13.11 9.64 2.30
N GLN A 79 13.48 10.90 2.01
CA GLN A 79 13.24 12.04 2.91
C GLN A 79 11.76 12.24 3.25
N LEU A 80 10.84 11.94 2.33
CA LEU A 80 9.40 12.00 2.60
C LEU A 80 8.99 11.02 3.72
N LEU A 81 9.60 9.84 3.76
CA LEU A 81 9.36 8.86 4.84
C LEU A 81 10.06 9.27 6.15
N VAL A 82 11.18 9.98 6.09
CA VAL A 82 11.82 10.57 7.29
C VAL A 82 10.95 11.67 7.87
N ASP A 83 10.45 12.58 7.03
CA ASP A 83 9.62 13.72 7.44
C ASP A 83 8.27 13.25 8.03
N SER A 84 7.75 12.13 7.56
CA SER A 84 6.53 11.51 8.07
C SER A 84 6.77 10.50 9.21
N GLU A 85 8.02 10.37 9.69
CA GLU A 85 8.44 9.52 10.81
C GLU A 85 8.25 8.00 10.59
N TYR A 86 8.33 7.55 9.33
CA TYR A 86 8.29 6.11 8.99
C TYR A 86 9.66 5.45 9.11
N ILE A 87 10.73 6.19 8.78
CA ILE A 87 12.12 5.71 8.82
C ILE A 87 13.03 6.74 9.50
N THR A 88 14.26 6.34 9.79
CA THR A 88 15.37 7.27 10.07
C THR A 88 16.21 7.49 8.82
N LYS A 89 17.11 8.48 8.84
CA LYS A 89 18.03 8.73 7.72
C LYS A 89 18.93 7.53 7.42
N ASP A 90 19.27 6.75 8.44
CA ASP A 90 20.13 5.56 8.28
C ASP A 90 19.54 4.56 7.26
N TYR A 91 18.18 4.52 7.10
CA TYR A 91 17.56 3.67 6.10
C TYR A 91 17.86 4.13 4.66
N ILE A 92 17.90 5.44 4.44
CA ILE A 92 18.29 6.00 3.12
C ILE A 92 19.72 5.61 2.79
N ASP A 93 20.65 5.78 3.76
CA ASP A 93 22.05 5.43 3.59
C ASP A 93 22.21 3.92 3.33
N LEU A 94 21.42 3.09 4.03
CA LEU A 94 21.39 1.64 3.83
C LEU A 94 20.95 1.28 2.40
N THR A 95 19.86 1.88 1.89
CA THR A 95 19.37 1.58 0.54
C THR A 95 20.33 2.04 -0.55
N ILE A 96 20.97 3.20 -0.40
CA ILE A 96 22.01 3.69 -1.31
C ILE A 96 23.20 2.73 -1.33
N LYS A 97 23.67 2.33 -0.15
CA LYS A 97 24.77 1.36 -0.03
C LYS A 97 24.43 0.03 -0.70
N CYS A 98 23.19 -0.46 -0.58
CA CYS A 98 22.76 -1.66 -1.28
C CYS A 98 22.91 -1.53 -2.80
N VAL A 99 22.57 -0.38 -3.38
CA VAL A 99 22.73 -0.11 -4.81
C VAL A 99 24.21 -0.03 -5.20
N GLU A 100 25.04 0.61 -4.39
CA GLU A 100 26.49 0.71 -4.63
C GLU A 100 27.19 -0.66 -4.62
N GLU A 101 26.76 -1.56 -3.73
CA GLU A 101 27.33 -2.90 -3.58
C GLU A 101 26.81 -3.91 -4.60
N ASN A 102 25.53 -3.82 -4.98
CA ASN A 102 24.86 -4.86 -5.79
C ASN A 102 24.47 -4.37 -7.21
N GLY A 103 24.78 -3.11 -7.54
CA GLY A 103 24.36 -2.50 -8.80
C GLY A 103 22.91 -1.99 -8.74
N PRO A 104 22.39 -1.45 -9.87
CA PRO A 104 21.10 -0.77 -9.95
C PRO A 104 19.89 -1.73 -10.02
N TYR A 105 19.88 -2.82 -9.26
CA TYR A 105 18.84 -3.84 -9.22
C TYR A 105 17.44 -3.29 -8.89
N ILE A 106 17.39 -2.09 -8.32
CA ILE A 106 16.15 -1.41 -7.95
C ILE A 106 15.40 -0.80 -9.14
N VAL A 107 16.03 -0.68 -10.31
CA VAL A 107 15.39 -0.19 -11.54
C VAL A 107 14.68 -1.38 -12.21
N ILE A 108 13.44 -1.63 -11.79
CA ILE A 108 12.71 -2.87 -12.08
C ILE A 108 12.00 -2.87 -13.42
N ILE A 109 11.65 -1.71 -13.93
CA ILE A 109 11.08 -1.50 -15.28
C ILE A 109 11.64 -0.20 -15.88
N PRO A 110 11.54 0.01 -17.21
CA PRO A 110 11.95 1.25 -17.83
C PRO A 110 11.27 2.47 -17.19
N GLY A 111 12.09 3.42 -16.73
CA GLY A 111 11.62 4.66 -16.14
C GLY A 111 11.28 4.62 -14.65
N LEU A 112 11.35 3.45 -13.95
CA LEU A 112 10.97 3.34 -12.56
C LEU A 112 11.99 2.61 -11.69
N ALA A 113 12.37 3.24 -10.59
CA ALA A 113 13.18 2.65 -9.53
C ALA A 113 12.37 2.45 -8.26
N LEU A 114 12.45 1.25 -7.65
CA LEU A 114 11.88 0.91 -6.35
C LEU A 114 13.00 0.69 -5.33
N SER A 115 13.37 1.74 -4.62
CA SER A 115 14.33 1.70 -3.52
C SER A 115 13.76 0.91 -2.34
N HIS A 116 14.44 -0.15 -1.96
CA HIS A 116 14.05 -0.97 -0.80
C HIS A 116 15.24 -1.70 -0.21
N SER A 117 15.11 -2.11 1.03
CA SER A 117 16.05 -3.00 1.72
C SER A 117 15.27 -3.96 2.61
N ARG A 118 15.97 -4.98 3.15
CA ARG A 118 15.38 -5.85 4.17
C ARG A 118 14.95 -5.05 5.39
N PRO A 119 13.98 -5.57 6.18
CA PRO A 119 13.60 -4.94 7.44
C PRO A 119 14.81 -4.62 8.31
N ASP A 120 14.86 -3.40 8.83
CA ASP A 120 15.96 -2.86 9.62
C ASP A 120 15.44 -2.04 10.79
N VAL A 121 16.24 -1.88 11.85
CA VAL A 121 15.91 -1.07 13.04
C VAL A 121 15.65 0.41 12.72
N SER A 122 16.14 0.89 11.58
CA SER A 122 15.90 2.23 11.06
C SER A 122 14.47 2.42 10.52
N VAL A 123 13.69 1.35 10.36
CA VAL A 123 12.29 1.38 9.95
C VAL A 123 11.39 1.36 11.18
N LYS A 124 10.62 2.43 11.39
CA LYS A 124 9.68 2.57 12.51
C LYS A 124 8.27 2.11 12.15
N LYS A 125 7.88 2.30 10.89
CA LYS A 125 6.55 1.94 10.35
C LYS A 125 6.70 1.49 8.90
N THR A 126 5.89 0.51 8.50
CA THR A 126 5.79 0.13 7.09
C THR A 126 5.13 1.25 6.29
N GLY A 127 5.75 1.64 5.17
CA GLY A 127 5.24 2.71 4.34
C GLY A 127 5.93 2.81 2.99
N LEU A 128 5.34 3.63 2.14
CA LEU A 128 5.78 3.88 0.78
C LEU A 128 5.88 5.39 0.56
N SER A 129 6.89 5.83 -0.19
CA SER A 129 6.94 7.16 -0.79
C SER A 129 7.14 7.08 -2.29
N LEU A 130 6.73 8.14 -3.00
CA LEU A 130 6.84 8.26 -4.44
C LEU A 130 7.27 9.68 -4.80
N ILE A 131 8.24 9.79 -5.70
CA ILE A 131 8.53 11.05 -6.38
C ILE A 131 8.51 10.85 -7.90
N THR A 132 7.99 11.85 -8.63
CA THR A 132 8.26 11.99 -10.06
C THR A 132 9.34 13.03 -10.26
N LEU A 133 10.21 12.80 -11.24
CA LEU A 133 11.34 13.69 -11.50
C LEU A 133 10.99 14.68 -12.62
N SER A 134 11.42 15.93 -12.46
CA SER A 134 11.30 16.97 -13.50
C SER A 134 12.24 16.72 -14.68
N LYS A 135 13.35 16.03 -14.41
CA LYS A 135 14.32 15.54 -15.39
C LYS A 135 14.70 14.12 -14.99
N PRO A 136 14.63 13.17 -15.91
CA PRO A 136 15.04 11.80 -15.64
C PRO A 136 16.51 11.70 -15.22
N VAL A 137 16.83 10.71 -14.38
CA VAL A 137 18.19 10.39 -13.95
C VAL A 137 18.60 9.01 -14.46
N CYS A 138 19.92 8.78 -14.62
CA CYS A 138 20.46 7.49 -14.99
C CYS A 138 21.05 6.76 -13.78
N PHE A 139 20.82 5.44 -13.73
CA PHE A 139 21.36 4.50 -12.76
C PHE A 139 22.46 3.61 -13.39
N ASP A 140 22.82 3.86 -14.66
CA ASP A 140 23.76 3.06 -15.46
C ASP A 140 23.26 1.63 -15.71
N CYS A 141 22.00 1.48 -16.14
CA CYS A 141 21.36 0.20 -16.46
C CYS A 141 20.49 0.25 -17.72
N ASP A 142 20.06 -0.93 -18.20
CA ASP A 142 19.27 -1.06 -19.44
C ASP A 142 17.88 -0.41 -19.35
N ASN A 143 17.35 -0.24 -18.13
CA ASN A 143 16.03 0.37 -17.88
C ASN A 143 16.08 1.89 -17.72
N ASP A 144 17.22 2.52 -17.95
CA ASP A 144 17.37 3.98 -17.93
C ASP A 144 16.68 4.66 -19.11
N PRO A 145 16.31 5.94 -19.02
CA PRO A 145 16.39 6.78 -17.82
C PRO A 145 15.18 6.61 -16.87
N VAL A 146 15.38 6.95 -15.58
CA VAL A 146 14.35 6.83 -14.53
C VAL A 146 13.64 8.16 -14.29
N ASP A 147 12.30 8.14 -14.35
CA ASP A 147 11.40 9.28 -14.13
C ASP A 147 10.70 9.21 -12.78
N ILE A 148 10.51 7.98 -12.23
CA ILE A 148 9.75 7.72 -11.01
C ILE A 148 10.65 6.97 -10.03
N VAL A 149 10.72 7.48 -8.80
CA VAL A 149 11.44 6.80 -7.71
C VAL A 149 10.49 6.55 -6.55
N LEU A 150 10.32 5.28 -6.22
CA LEU A 150 9.60 4.79 -5.07
C LEU A 150 10.58 4.42 -3.97
N THR A 151 10.19 4.61 -2.71
CA THR A 151 10.93 4.05 -1.56
C THR A 151 9.96 3.26 -0.70
N LEU A 152 10.23 1.95 -0.54
CA LEU A 152 9.48 1.06 0.33
C LEU A 152 10.28 0.77 1.60
N ALA A 153 9.66 0.99 2.74
CA ALA A 153 10.15 0.58 4.05
C ALA A 153 9.16 -0.37 4.71
N ALA A 154 9.63 -1.47 5.27
CA ALA A 154 8.79 -2.45 5.97
C ALA A 154 9.40 -2.89 7.29
N THR A 155 8.55 -3.06 8.31
CA THR A 155 8.97 -3.46 9.66
C THR A 155 9.24 -4.95 9.80
N ASP A 156 8.73 -5.77 8.88
CA ASP A 156 8.90 -7.23 8.86
C ASP A 156 8.81 -7.77 7.43
N ASP A 157 9.28 -9.02 7.25
CA ASP A 157 9.37 -9.67 5.94
C ASP A 157 7.99 -9.94 5.31
N THR A 158 6.95 -10.16 6.10
CA THR A 158 5.61 -10.47 5.58
C THR A 158 4.96 -9.24 4.94
N PHE A 159 4.93 -8.13 5.67
CA PHE A 159 4.43 -6.86 5.15
C PHE A 159 5.30 -6.31 4.01
N HIS A 160 6.60 -6.56 4.06
CA HIS A 160 7.50 -6.22 2.97
C HIS A 160 7.08 -6.92 1.68
N LEU A 161 6.85 -8.23 1.73
CA LEU A 161 6.48 -9.02 0.56
C LEU A 161 5.11 -8.64 0.00
N GLU A 162 4.09 -8.49 0.86
CA GLU A 162 2.74 -8.09 0.44
C GLU A 162 2.71 -6.72 -0.24
N LYS A 163 3.42 -5.73 0.32
CA LYS A 163 3.50 -4.39 -0.28
C LYS A 163 4.31 -4.37 -1.57
N LEU A 164 5.40 -5.13 -1.64
CA LEU A 164 6.16 -5.30 -2.88
C LEU A 164 5.30 -5.92 -3.97
N GLN A 165 4.51 -6.95 -3.65
CA GLN A 165 3.64 -7.61 -4.61
C GLN A 165 2.56 -6.66 -5.13
N SER A 166 1.82 -6.00 -4.25
CA SER A 166 0.80 -5.01 -4.64
C SER A 166 1.37 -3.89 -5.51
N MET A 167 2.55 -3.39 -5.17
CA MET A 167 3.21 -2.38 -6.00
C MET A 167 3.68 -2.93 -7.34
N ALA A 168 4.23 -4.15 -7.36
CA ALA A 168 4.66 -4.79 -8.60
C ALA A 168 3.49 -4.98 -9.57
N GLU A 169 2.33 -5.38 -9.07
CA GLU A 169 1.09 -5.52 -9.84
C GLU A 169 0.61 -4.16 -10.38
N PHE A 170 0.58 -3.13 -9.54
CA PHE A 170 0.19 -1.77 -9.95
C PHE A 170 1.11 -1.20 -11.05
N ILE A 171 2.43 -1.33 -10.88
CA ILE A 171 3.41 -0.77 -11.81
C ILE A 171 3.68 -1.66 -13.03
N SER A 172 3.15 -2.88 -13.09
CA SER A 172 3.22 -3.73 -14.30
C SER A 172 2.31 -3.25 -15.42
N ASP A 173 1.35 -2.37 -15.12
CA ASP A 173 0.49 -1.74 -16.09
C ASP A 173 1.10 -0.40 -16.55
N GLU A 174 1.40 -0.31 -17.84
CA GLU A 174 1.98 0.88 -18.46
C GLU A 174 1.06 2.12 -18.35
N ASP A 175 -0.25 1.92 -18.36
CA ASP A 175 -1.24 3.00 -18.20
C ASP A 175 -1.14 3.64 -16.81
N ASN A 176 -0.87 2.85 -15.76
CA ASN A 176 -0.64 3.35 -14.41
C ASN A 176 0.64 4.17 -14.32
N ILE A 177 1.70 3.76 -14.99
CA ILE A 177 2.97 4.51 -15.05
C ILE A 177 2.78 5.83 -15.77
N GLU A 178 2.09 5.81 -16.91
CA GLU A 178 1.79 7.03 -17.67
C GLU A 178 0.88 7.97 -16.87
N PHE A 179 -0.11 7.43 -16.17
CA PHE A 179 -0.96 8.19 -15.26
C PHE A 179 -0.12 8.92 -14.20
N ILE A 180 0.80 8.22 -13.49
CA ILE A 180 1.67 8.84 -12.47
C ILE A 180 2.50 9.97 -13.07
N LYS A 181 3.10 9.77 -14.27
CA LYS A 181 3.94 10.77 -14.93
C LYS A 181 3.15 12.03 -15.28
N ASN A 182 1.86 11.89 -15.61
CA ASN A 182 0.99 12.98 -16.04
C ASN A 182 0.14 13.59 -14.90
N ALA A 183 0.18 13.00 -13.71
CA ALA A 183 -0.58 13.43 -12.56
C ALA A 183 -0.33 14.89 -12.18
N LYS A 184 -1.38 15.57 -11.73
CA LYS A 184 -1.32 17.01 -11.38
C LYS A 184 -1.30 17.22 -9.87
N THR A 185 -1.85 16.26 -9.11
CA THR A 185 -1.94 16.34 -7.66
C THR A 185 -1.43 15.06 -7.01
N THR A 186 -0.93 15.18 -5.79
CA THR A 186 -0.47 14.03 -5.00
C THR A 186 -1.63 13.16 -4.54
N GLU A 187 -2.81 13.77 -4.34
CA GLU A 187 -4.03 13.12 -3.92
C GLU A 187 -4.57 12.15 -4.99
N GLU A 188 -4.49 12.53 -6.28
CA GLU A 188 -4.94 11.63 -7.36
C GLU A 188 -4.03 10.42 -7.51
N VAL A 189 -2.71 10.58 -7.32
CA VAL A 189 -1.76 9.46 -7.33
C VAL A 189 -1.98 8.55 -6.11
N ALA A 190 -2.11 9.13 -4.91
CA ALA A 190 -2.39 8.37 -3.69
C ALA A 190 -3.69 7.58 -3.81
N LYS A 191 -4.73 8.19 -4.38
CA LYS A 191 -6.02 7.55 -4.60
C LYS A 191 -5.89 6.36 -5.56
N ALA A 192 -5.23 6.54 -6.70
CA ALA A 192 -5.07 5.48 -7.69
C ALA A 192 -4.33 4.27 -7.12
N ILE A 193 -3.24 4.48 -6.37
CA ILE A 193 -2.48 3.41 -5.72
C ILE A 193 -3.30 2.72 -4.61
N ASN A 194 -4.02 3.48 -3.79
CA ASN A 194 -4.77 2.94 -2.65
C ASN A 194 -6.08 2.23 -3.06
N GLU A 195 -6.66 2.58 -4.20
CA GLU A 195 -7.89 1.98 -4.73
C GLU A 195 -7.60 0.87 -5.76
N PHE A 196 -6.33 0.60 -6.08
CA PHE A 196 -5.95 -0.46 -7.00
C PHE A 196 -6.33 -1.83 -6.42
N GLU A 197 -7.13 -2.57 -7.17
CA GLU A 197 -7.48 -3.97 -6.90
C GLU A 197 -6.87 -4.82 -8.03
N PRO A 198 -5.95 -5.75 -7.71
CA PRO A 198 -5.38 -6.64 -8.72
C PRO A 198 -6.48 -7.51 -9.35
N GLU A 199 -6.40 -7.76 -10.65
CA GLU A 199 -7.28 -8.71 -11.33
C GLU A 199 -6.96 -10.13 -10.84
N GLU A 200 -8.01 -10.92 -10.48
CA GLU A 200 -7.90 -12.32 -10.04
C GLU A 200 -7.61 -13.26 -11.22
#